data_a7bab0607542617bc4e18bb0adc55e01
#
_entry.id   a7bab0607542617bc4e18bb0adc55e01
#
_cell.length_a   1.000
_cell.length_b   1.000
_cell.length_c   1.000
_cell.angle_alpha   90.00
_cell.angle_beta   90.00
_cell.angle_gamma   90.00
#
_symmetry.space_group_name_H-M   'P 1'
#
loop_
_entity.id
_entity.type
_entity.pdbx_description
1 polymer ?
#
loop_
_entity_poly.entity_id
_entity_poly.type
_entity_poly.pdbx_seq_one_letter_code
_entity_poly.pdbx_strand_id
1 'polypeptide(L)'
;MYQKFQATQIFTGTELLEDQLVLITQKDGTIEALVGIEEAGEDIQSFEGIISPGFVNAHCHLELSHMKGIIPAHSGLQEFVKQIVGLRKVEDGIIQQAISSAEDEMYNNGIVAVGDICNTLDTLTIKHKHRLAYYSFVELYDLDPNRSDDKINAGLKMQEAFEQNCVRASLVPHAPYSVSFNLWKLLSNYFGAHTISMHNQETMDENEFFEKKTGSFLGMYERTKVSLDFFEATGLSSLQSVLPYFKKAASSILVHNSFTSA
;
A
#
# COMPACT_ATOMS: atom_id res chain seq x y z
N MET A 1 32.89 12.61 9.26
CA MET A 1 32.44 13.88 9.91
C MET A 1 31.00 13.63 10.28
N TYR A 2 30.66 13.75 11.53
CA TYR A 2 29.31 13.57 12.06
C TYR A 2 28.48 14.84 11.91
N GLN A 3 27.17 14.66 11.87
CA GLN A 3 26.18 15.73 12.00
C GLN A 3 25.49 15.55 13.37
N LYS A 4 25.20 16.66 14.04
CA LYS A 4 24.63 16.64 15.39
C LYS A 4 23.38 17.51 15.42
N PHE A 5 22.29 16.93 15.88
CA PHE A 5 20.98 17.56 15.88
C PHE A 5 20.36 17.52 17.27
N GLN A 6 19.82 18.65 17.69
CA GLN A 6 19.04 18.77 18.92
C GLN A 6 17.68 19.34 18.60
N ALA A 7 16.66 18.91 19.30
CA ALA A 7 15.33 19.51 19.26
C ALA A 7 14.74 19.60 20.67
N THR A 8 13.57 20.23 20.81
CA THR A 8 12.85 20.26 22.09
C THR A 8 12.56 18.86 22.60
N GLN A 9 12.26 17.93 21.69
CA GLN A 9 12.01 16.52 21.98
C GLN A 9 12.56 15.63 20.86
N ILE A 10 12.83 14.37 21.17
CA ILE A 10 13.23 13.37 20.18
C ILE A 10 12.28 12.16 20.32
N PHE A 11 11.58 11.85 19.23
CA PHE A 11 10.78 10.63 19.12
C PHE A 11 11.62 9.53 18.47
N THR A 12 11.86 8.43 19.17
CA THR A 12 12.71 7.33 18.68
C THR A 12 12.02 6.38 17.70
N GLY A 13 10.71 6.54 17.53
CA GLY A 13 9.82 5.58 16.85
C GLY A 13 8.95 4.80 17.83
N THR A 14 9.31 4.74 19.09
CA THR A 14 8.57 4.05 20.17
C THR A 14 8.40 4.91 21.41
N GLU A 15 9.34 5.80 21.68
CA GLU A 15 9.37 6.63 22.89
C GLU A 15 9.60 8.10 22.55
N LEU A 16 8.95 9.00 23.25
CA LEU A 16 9.18 10.43 23.20
C LEU A 16 10.10 10.81 24.36
N LEU A 17 11.29 11.29 24.03
CA LEU A 17 12.31 11.68 24.97
C LEU A 17 12.29 13.21 25.14
N GLU A 18 12.26 13.68 26.39
CA GLU A 18 12.16 15.12 26.74
C GLU A 18 13.49 15.69 27.29
N ASP A 19 14.50 14.85 27.47
CA ASP A 19 15.80 15.27 27.97
C ASP A 19 16.57 16.08 26.92
N GLN A 20 17.57 16.83 27.37
CA GLN A 20 18.49 17.57 26.49
C GLN A 20 19.44 16.61 25.76
N LEU A 21 18.90 15.91 24.78
CA LEU A 21 19.61 14.91 23.99
C LEU A 21 20.02 15.46 22.64
N VAL A 22 21.12 14.93 22.13
CA VAL A 22 21.67 15.21 20.80
C VAL A 22 21.73 13.94 19.98
N LEU A 23 21.04 13.94 18.85
CA LEU A 23 21.15 12.91 17.85
C LEU A 23 22.40 13.10 17.01
N ILE A 24 23.29 12.14 17.02
CA ILE A 24 24.52 12.13 16.21
C ILE A 24 24.32 11.18 15.03
N THR A 25 24.54 11.68 13.81
CA THR A 25 24.46 10.86 12.59
C THR A 25 25.74 10.98 11.76
N GLN A 26 25.97 10.00 10.90
CA GLN A 26 26.90 10.09 9.80
C GLN A 26 26.32 11.01 8.70
N LYS A 27 27.13 11.37 7.70
CA LYS A 27 26.69 12.24 6.60
C LYS A 27 25.56 11.64 5.75
N ASP A 28 25.47 10.32 5.69
CA ASP A 28 24.43 9.58 4.96
C ASP A 28 23.14 9.40 5.76
N GLY A 29 23.08 9.97 6.98
CA GLY A 29 21.92 9.87 7.87
C GLY A 29 21.94 8.65 8.80
N THR A 30 22.93 7.78 8.71
CA THR A 30 23.06 6.63 9.64
C THR A 30 23.20 7.16 11.08
N ILE A 31 22.33 6.68 11.96
CA ILE A 31 22.35 7.04 13.38
C ILE A 31 23.58 6.39 14.03
N GLU A 32 24.41 7.21 14.65
CA GLU A 32 25.61 6.77 15.38
C GLU A 32 25.36 6.68 16.89
N ALA A 33 24.74 7.73 17.44
CA ALA A 33 24.47 7.79 18.88
C ALA A 33 23.32 8.76 19.21
N LEU A 34 22.79 8.58 20.39
CA LEU A 34 21.93 9.54 21.08
C LEU A 34 22.56 9.78 22.47
N VAL A 35 23.03 10.99 22.72
CA VAL A 35 23.82 11.32 23.91
C VAL A 35 23.32 12.60 24.60
N GLY A 36 23.71 12.82 25.85
CA GLY A 36 23.46 14.08 26.54
C GLY A 36 24.20 15.24 25.85
N ILE A 37 23.65 16.46 25.97
CA ILE A 37 24.22 17.66 25.35
C ILE A 37 25.69 17.92 25.79
N GLU A 38 26.02 17.56 27.03
CA GLU A 38 27.37 17.75 27.59
C GLU A 38 28.40 16.78 26.96
N GLU A 39 27.94 15.63 26.47
CA GLU A 39 28.79 14.63 25.83
C GLU A 39 28.90 14.84 24.31
N ALA A 40 27.97 15.60 23.73
CA ALA A 40 27.90 15.79 22.28
C ALA A 40 29.04 16.69 21.75
N GLY A 41 29.64 17.56 22.59
CA GLY A 41 30.66 18.54 22.16
C GLY A 41 30.06 19.67 21.33
N GLU A 42 30.85 20.24 20.45
CA GLU A 42 30.49 21.44 19.66
C GLU A 42 29.76 21.10 18.36
N ASP A 43 29.36 22.13 17.60
CA ASP A 43 28.70 22.03 16.26
C ASP A 43 27.34 21.34 16.25
N ILE A 44 26.50 21.64 17.26
CA ILE A 44 25.15 21.16 17.37
C ILE A 44 24.18 22.06 16.61
N GLN A 45 23.38 21.51 15.70
CA GLN A 45 22.29 22.21 15.04
C GLN A 45 21.01 22.03 15.88
N SER A 46 20.44 23.14 16.34
CA SER A 46 19.27 23.17 17.21
C SER A 46 18.01 23.54 16.44
N PHE A 47 16.91 22.83 16.72
CA PHE A 47 15.60 23.02 16.11
C PHE A 47 14.53 23.16 17.20
N GLU A 48 13.47 23.87 16.89
CA GLU A 48 12.25 23.83 17.69
C GLU A 48 11.35 22.67 17.21
N GLY A 49 10.67 22.00 18.15
CA GLY A 49 9.75 20.90 17.85
C GLY A 49 10.33 19.53 18.15
N ILE A 50 9.96 18.55 17.34
CA ILE A 50 10.28 17.14 17.55
C ILE A 50 11.12 16.61 16.40
N ILE A 51 12.28 16.04 16.70
CA ILE A 51 12.99 15.18 15.74
C ILE A 51 12.35 13.79 15.79
N SER A 52 11.98 13.25 14.65
CA SER A 52 11.42 11.90 14.53
C SER A 52 12.04 11.13 13.35
N PRO A 53 11.98 9.81 13.33
CA PRO A 53 12.20 9.07 12.09
C PRO A 53 11.25 9.56 11.00
N GLY A 54 11.67 9.44 9.73
CA GLY A 54 10.79 9.74 8.61
C GLY A 54 9.56 8.85 8.59
N PHE A 55 8.45 9.38 8.06
CA PHE A 55 7.18 8.68 8.04
C PHE A 55 7.12 7.63 6.94
N VAL A 56 6.31 6.60 7.16
CA VAL A 56 6.03 5.55 6.16
C VAL A 56 4.58 5.66 5.72
N ASN A 57 4.37 5.88 4.42
CA ASN A 57 3.05 5.71 3.82
C ASN A 57 2.88 4.23 3.42
N ALA A 58 2.26 3.44 4.28
CA ALA A 58 2.20 1.99 4.12
C ALA A 58 1.20 1.52 3.03
N HIS A 59 0.33 2.42 2.53
CA HIS A 59 -0.63 2.11 1.48
C HIS A 59 -0.95 3.35 0.67
N CYS A 60 -0.70 3.28 -0.63
CA CYS A 60 -0.90 4.36 -1.58
C CYS A 60 -1.22 3.77 -2.96
N HIS A 61 -1.98 4.50 -3.77
CA HIS A 61 -2.20 4.22 -5.20
C HIS A 61 -1.60 5.37 -6.01
N LEU A 62 -0.27 5.45 -6.06
CA LEU A 62 0.44 6.58 -6.68
C LEU A 62 0.09 6.75 -8.17
N GLU A 63 -0.16 5.66 -8.89
CA GLU A 63 -0.61 5.68 -10.30
C GLU A 63 -1.96 6.40 -10.49
N LEU A 64 -2.77 6.56 -9.44
CA LEU A 64 -4.07 7.23 -9.46
C LEU A 64 -4.02 8.69 -8.99
N SER A 65 -2.85 9.26 -8.79
CA SER A 65 -2.67 10.63 -8.26
C SER A 65 -3.39 11.70 -9.12
N HIS A 66 -3.50 11.46 -10.43
CA HIS A 66 -4.24 12.35 -11.34
C HIS A 66 -5.74 12.41 -11.06
N MET A 67 -6.27 11.48 -10.28
CA MET A 67 -7.70 11.45 -9.89
C MET A 67 -7.99 12.20 -8.59
N LYS A 68 -7.00 12.81 -7.95
CA LYS A 68 -7.17 13.57 -6.69
C LYS A 68 -8.23 14.66 -6.87
N GLY A 69 -9.30 14.58 -6.08
CA GLY A 69 -10.40 15.55 -6.09
C GLY A 69 -11.41 15.42 -7.24
N ILE A 70 -11.27 14.43 -8.14
CA ILE A 70 -12.22 14.21 -9.25
C ILE A 70 -13.45 13.43 -8.77
N ILE A 71 -13.23 12.40 -7.94
CA ILE A 71 -14.34 11.57 -7.42
C ILE A 71 -14.92 12.23 -6.18
N PRO A 72 -16.23 12.47 -6.14
CA PRO A 72 -16.88 13.05 -4.96
C PRO A 72 -16.70 12.17 -3.72
N ALA A 73 -16.41 12.79 -2.59
CA ALA A 73 -16.42 12.10 -1.30
C ALA A 73 -17.81 11.53 -0.98
N HIS A 74 -17.86 10.46 -0.19
CA HIS A 74 -19.08 9.80 0.28
C HIS A 74 -19.96 9.19 -0.82
N SER A 75 -19.42 8.90 -2.00
CA SER A 75 -20.14 8.25 -3.10
C SER A 75 -20.41 6.75 -2.87
N GLY A 76 -19.79 6.14 -1.87
CA GLY A 76 -19.83 4.70 -1.59
C GLY A 76 -18.89 3.91 -2.49
N LEU A 77 -18.45 2.74 -2.00
CA LEU A 77 -17.40 1.93 -2.64
C LEU A 77 -17.72 1.57 -4.09
N GLN A 78 -18.92 1.15 -4.39
CA GLN A 78 -19.28 0.69 -5.74
C GLN A 78 -19.28 1.81 -6.78
N GLU A 79 -19.79 2.99 -6.42
CA GLU A 79 -19.75 4.14 -7.32
C GLU A 79 -18.31 4.66 -7.44
N PHE A 80 -17.52 4.63 -6.36
CA PHE A 80 -16.11 4.96 -6.38
C PHE A 80 -15.35 4.05 -7.37
N VAL A 81 -15.46 2.73 -7.25
CA VAL A 81 -14.80 1.77 -8.15
C VAL A 81 -15.22 1.96 -9.61
N LYS A 82 -16.52 2.19 -9.86
CA LYS A 82 -17.04 2.47 -11.19
C LYS A 82 -16.41 3.73 -11.79
N GLN A 83 -16.26 4.79 -11.00
CA GLN A 83 -15.64 6.04 -11.46
C GLN A 83 -14.13 5.85 -11.71
N ILE A 84 -13.41 5.14 -10.83
CA ILE A 84 -12.01 4.77 -11.07
C ILE A 84 -11.86 4.08 -12.43
N VAL A 85 -12.64 3.05 -12.70
CA VAL A 85 -12.56 2.29 -13.97
C VAL A 85 -12.89 3.19 -15.18
N GLY A 86 -13.85 4.10 -15.04
CA GLY A 86 -14.30 4.98 -16.11
C GLY A 86 -13.37 6.17 -16.41
N LEU A 87 -12.70 6.70 -15.39
CA LEU A 87 -11.99 7.98 -15.48
C LEU A 87 -10.46 7.85 -15.42
N ARG A 88 -9.91 6.67 -15.05
CA ARG A 88 -8.46 6.51 -14.87
C ARG A 88 -7.61 6.67 -16.13
N LYS A 89 -8.23 6.56 -17.32
CA LYS A 89 -7.51 6.67 -18.59
C LYS A 89 -7.50 8.11 -19.08
N VAL A 90 -6.35 8.74 -18.99
CA VAL A 90 -6.06 10.08 -19.50
C VAL A 90 -4.73 10.04 -20.25
N GLU A 91 -4.27 11.17 -20.80
CA GLU A 91 -2.97 11.27 -21.45
C GLU A 91 -1.83 10.94 -20.48
N ASP A 92 -0.84 10.19 -20.93
CA ASP A 92 0.31 9.74 -20.12
C ASP A 92 1.04 10.91 -19.45
N GLY A 93 1.16 12.05 -20.13
CA GLY A 93 1.78 13.25 -19.58
C GLY A 93 1.09 13.77 -18.31
N ILE A 94 -0.25 13.70 -18.25
CA ILE A 94 -1.04 14.09 -17.08
C ILE A 94 -0.77 13.13 -15.93
N ILE A 95 -0.75 11.82 -16.22
CA ILE A 95 -0.48 10.78 -15.22
C ILE A 95 0.91 11.00 -14.62
N GLN A 96 1.94 11.13 -15.46
CA GLN A 96 3.33 11.29 -15.03
C GLN A 96 3.56 12.56 -14.21
N GLN A 97 2.94 13.67 -14.60
CA GLN A 97 3.01 14.92 -13.86
C GLN A 97 2.35 14.80 -12.48
N ALA A 98 1.18 14.16 -12.42
CA ALA A 98 0.47 13.96 -11.15
C ALA A 98 1.25 13.03 -10.20
N ILE A 99 1.85 11.96 -10.71
CA ILE A 99 2.73 11.06 -9.96
C ILE A 99 3.92 11.84 -9.37
N SER A 100 4.60 12.66 -10.20
CA SER A 100 5.73 13.46 -9.73
C SER A 100 5.32 14.45 -8.64
N SER A 101 4.20 15.14 -8.83
CA SER A 101 3.68 16.09 -7.84
C SER A 101 3.28 15.42 -6.53
N ALA A 102 2.70 14.22 -6.59
CA ALA A 102 2.35 13.46 -5.39
C ALA A 102 3.59 12.95 -4.65
N GLU A 103 4.64 12.52 -5.34
CA GLU A 103 5.92 12.18 -4.70
C GLU A 103 6.55 13.41 -4.03
N ASP A 104 6.54 14.58 -4.69
CA ASP A 104 7.03 15.83 -4.10
C ASP A 104 6.26 16.18 -2.82
N GLU A 105 4.94 16.04 -2.84
CA GLU A 105 4.09 16.25 -1.65
C GLU A 105 4.47 15.28 -0.52
N MET A 106 4.62 13.99 -0.81
CA MET A 106 5.05 12.98 0.18
C MET A 106 6.42 13.31 0.77
N TYR A 107 7.40 13.60 -0.08
CA TYR A 107 8.76 13.94 0.36
C TYR A 107 8.78 15.17 1.24
N ASN A 108 8.10 16.25 0.83
CA ASN A 108 8.04 17.49 1.58
C ASN A 108 7.30 17.37 2.93
N ASN A 109 6.45 16.36 3.07
CA ASN A 109 5.79 15.99 4.33
C ASN A 109 6.58 14.98 5.17
N GLY A 110 7.84 14.70 4.84
CA GLY A 110 8.74 13.84 5.63
C GLY A 110 8.50 12.34 5.46
N ILE A 111 7.81 11.93 4.41
CA ILE A 111 7.68 10.50 4.06
C ILE A 111 9.00 10.04 3.45
N VAL A 112 9.51 8.93 3.93
CA VAL A 112 10.77 8.32 3.48
C VAL A 112 10.58 6.96 2.81
N ALA A 113 9.45 6.29 3.08
CA ALA A 113 9.12 5.00 2.48
C ALA A 113 7.64 4.91 2.12
N VAL A 114 7.34 4.17 1.04
CA VAL A 114 5.99 4.05 0.48
C VAL A 114 5.71 2.60 0.10
N GLY A 115 4.60 2.07 0.59
CA GLY A 115 3.95 0.87 0.08
C GLY A 115 2.94 1.26 -0.99
N ASP A 116 3.28 1.06 -2.27
CA ASP A 116 2.50 1.53 -3.40
C ASP A 116 1.80 0.39 -4.12
N ILE A 117 0.48 0.48 -4.26
CA ILE A 117 -0.34 -0.47 -5.00
C ILE A 117 -0.23 -0.17 -6.49
N CYS A 118 0.09 -1.19 -7.28
CA CYS A 118 0.38 -1.05 -8.70
C CYS A 118 -0.48 -2.00 -9.54
N ASN A 119 -1.26 -1.42 -10.44
CA ASN A 119 -1.95 -2.16 -11.51
C ASN A 119 -1.31 -1.88 -12.88
N THR A 120 -0.39 -0.90 -12.95
CA THR A 120 0.37 -0.49 -14.14
C THR A 120 1.85 -0.29 -13.80
N LEU A 121 2.67 0.01 -14.80
CA LEU A 121 4.05 0.41 -14.64
C LEU A 121 4.25 1.94 -14.63
N ASP A 122 3.20 2.73 -14.55
CA ASP A 122 3.25 4.19 -14.66
C ASP A 122 4.15 4.83 -13.59
N THR A 123 4.27 4.20 -12.42
CA THR A 123 5.11 4.68 -11.32
C THR A 123 6.57 4.24 -11.40
N LEU A 124 6.95 3.41 -12.38
CA LEU A 124 8.31 2.84 -12.47
C LEU A 124 9.38 3.94 -12.61
N THR A 125 9.14 4.92 -13.47
CA THR A 125 10.08 6.01 -13.74
C THR A 125 10.40 6.84 -12.51
N ILE A 126 9.39 7.14 -11.68
CA ILE A 126 9.61 7.94 -10.46
C ILE A 126 10.34 7.11 -9.41
N LYS A 127 9.97 5.84 -9.25
CA LYS A 127 10.58 4.93 -8.28
C LYS A 127 12.06 4.65 -8.58
N HIS A 128 12.42 4.59 -9.87
CA HIS A 128 13.82 4.41 -10.30
C HIS A 128 14.73 5.58 -9.88
N LYS A 129 14.19 6.75 -9.54
CA LYS A 129 14.98 7.88 -9.01
C LYS A 129 15.45 7.65 -7.56
N HIS A 130 14.91 6.66 -6.87
CA HIS A 130 15.27 6.27 -5.50
C HIS A 130 15.24 7.44 -4.48
N ARG A 131 14.37 8.42 -4.70
CA ARG A 131 14.21 9.55 -3.77
C ARG A 131 13.51 9.12 -2.49
N LEU A 132 12.49 8.26 -2.62
CA LEU A 132 11.82 7.54 -1.54
C LEU A 132 12.12 6.06 -1.66
N ALA A 133 12.08 5.33 -0.54
CA ALA A 133 12.14 3.87 -0.56
C ALA A 133 10.76 3.31 -0.93
N TYR A 134 10.67 2.55 -2.02
CA TYR A 134 9.41 1.95 -2.46
C TYR A 134 9.35 0.46 -2.24
N TYR A 135 8.16 -0.01 -1.87
CA TYR A 135 7.75 -1.40 -1.99
C TYR A 135 6.50 -1.44 -2.89
N SER A 136 6.59 -2.06 -4.06
CA SER A 136 5.50 -2.13 -5.04
C SER A 136 4.65 -3.37 -4.79
N PHE A 137 3.40 -3.17 -4.44
CA PHE A 137 2.40 -4.22 -4.34
C PHE A 137 1.72 -4.38 -5.69
N VAL A 138 2.15 -5.35 -6.48
CA VAL A 138 1.54 -5.67 -7.79
C VAL A 138 0.20 -6.33 -7.53
N GLU A 139 -0.85 -5.56 -7.68
CA GLU A 139 -2.18 -5.93 -7.26
C GLU A 139 -2.92 -6.72 -8.33
N LEU A 140 -3.40 -7.89 -7.95
CA LEU A 140 -4.15 -8.79 -8.82
C LEU A 140 -5.61 -8.88 -8.39
N TYR A 141 -6.47 -8.78 -9.38
CA TYR A 141 -7.90 -9.04 -9.25
C TYR A 141 -8.44 -9.67 -10.53
N ASP A 142 -9.36 -10.59 -10.40
CA ASP A 142 -10.18 -11.10 -11.47
C ASP A 142 -11.38 -11.85 -10.91
N LEU A 143 -12.55 -11.51 -11.42
CA LEU A 143 -13.82 -12.13 -11.05
C LEU A 143 -14.06 -13.42 -11.85
N ASP A 144 -13.43 -13.58 -13.03
CA ASP A 144 -13.52 -14.78 -13.84
C ASP A 144 -12.41 -15.78 -13.45
N PRO A 145 -12.75 -16.92 -12.83
CA PRO A 145 -11.77 -17.91 -12.41
C PRO A 145 -10.96 -18.52 -13.56
N ASN A 146 -11.47 -18.47 -14.80
CA ASN A 146 -10.77 -19.01 -15.97
C ASN A 146 -9.58 -18.14 -16.41
N ARG A 147 -9.50 -16.91 -15.94
CA ARG A 147 -8.42 -15.97 -16.28
C ARG A 147 -7.30 -15.92 -15.24
N SER A 148 -7.36 -16.76 -14.21
CA SER A 148 -6.43 -16.72 -13.09
C SER A 148 -4.96 -16.88 -13.51
N ASP A 149 -4.66 -17.84 -14.41
CA ASP A 149 -3.30 -18.06 -14.89
C ASP A 149 -2.76 -16.86 -15.70
N ASP A 150 -3.59 -16.26 -16.55
CA ASP A 150 -3.21 -15.06 -17.30
C ASP A 150 -2.91 -13.89 -16.36
N LYS A 151 -3.68 -13.73 -15.27
CA LYS A 151 -3.46 -12.69 -14.26
C LYS A 151 -2.16 -12.90 -13.50
N ILE A 152 -1.87 -14.13 -13.08
CA ILE A 152 -0.58 -14.45 -12.45
C ILE A 152 0.57 -14.13 -13.40
N ASN A 153 0.51 -14.58 -14.65
CA ASN A 153 1.57 -14.35 -15.62
C ASN A 153 1.78 -12.85 -15.92
N ALA A 154 0.71 -12.07 -16.00
CA ALA A 154 0.80 -10.61 -16.16
C ALA A 154 1.42 -9.95 -14.93
N GLY A 155 1.01 -10.37 -13.73
CA GLY A 155 1.56 -9.87 -12.47
C GLY A 155 3.05 -10.16 -12.32
N LEU A 156 3.49 -11.38 -12.65
CA LEU A 156 4.91 -11.76 -12.60
C LEU A 156 5.78 -10.91 -13.54
N LYS A 157 5.30 -10.61 -14.75
CA LYS A 157 6.01 -9.71 -15.66
C LYS A 157 6.13 -8.29 -15.10
N MET A 158 5.09 -7.80 -14.43
CA MET A 158 5.12 -6.49 -13.80
C MET A 158 6.06 -6.47 -12.60
N GLN A 159 6.02 -7.50 -11.75
CA GLN A 159 6.95 -7.66 -10.63
C GLN A 159 8.39 -7.68 -11.13
N GLU A 160 8.70 -8.49 -12.14
CA GLU A 160 10.03 -8.56 -12.75
C GLU A 160 10.49 -7.19 -13.26
N ALA A 161 9.61 -6.41 -13.90
CA ALA A 161 9.95 -5.07 -14.37
C ALA A 161 10.32 -4.11 -13.22
N PHE A 162 9.63 -4.16 -12.07
CA PHE A 162 10.02 -3.39 -10.90
C PHE A 162 11.38 -3.86 -10.34
N GLU A 163 11.58 -5.16 -10.19
CA GLU A 163 12.80 -5.74 -9.62
C GLU A 163 14.04 -5.48 -10.48
N GLN A 164 13.91 -5.54 -11.81
CA GLN A 164 14.98 -5.16 -12.76
C GLN A 164 15.42 -3.69 -12.62
N ASN A 165 14.55 -2.83 -12.09
CA ASN A 165 14.84 -1.43 -11.79
C ASN A 165 15.17 -1.19 -10.31
N CYS A 166 15.60 -2.23 -9.60
CA CYS A 166 15.98 -2.18 -8.18
C CYS A 166 14.84 -1.73 -7.24
N VAL A 167 13.58 -1.91 -7.64
CA VAL A 167 12.40 -1.63 -6.83
C VAL A 167 11.83 -2.94 -6.28
N ARG A 168 11.74 -3.07 -4.98
CA ARG A 168 11.17 -4.26 -4.34
C ARG A 168 9.69 -4.40 -4.68
N ALA A 169 9.26 -5.61 -5.03
CA ALA A 169 7.88 -5.87 -5.40
C ALA A 169 7.37 -7.23 -4.89
N SER A 170 6.06 -7.37 -4.79
CA SER A 170 5.37 -8.65 -4.55
C SER A 170 4.01 -8.67 -5.23
N LEU A 171 3.53 -9.88 -5.58
CA LEU A 171 2.16 -10.06 -6.01
C LEU A 171 1.23 -10.03 -4.81
N VAL A 172 0.13 -9.28 -4.91
CA VAL A 172 -0.84 -9.13 -3.83
C VAL A 172 -2.28 -9.23 -4.35
N PRO A 173 -3.25 -9.69 -3.54
CA PRO A 173 -4.66 -9.63 -3.87
C PRO A 173 -5.20 -8.22 -3.66
N HIS A 174 -6.15 -7.78 -4.50
CA HIS A 174 -6.85 -6.50 -4.30
C HIS A 174 -7.73 -6.54 -3.05
N ALA A 175 -8.76 -7.39 -3.05
CA ALA A 175 -9.72 -7.52 -1.97
C ALA A 175 -10.41 -8.90 -2.03
N PRO A 176 -10.97 -9.41 -0.92
CA PRO A 176 -11.65 -10.70 -0.93
C PRO A 176 -12.70 -10.83 -2.03
N TYR A 177 -13.54 -9.82 -2.20
CA TYR A 177 -14.67 -9.81 -3.14
C TYR A 177 -14.27 -9.65 -4.61
N SER A 178 -13.04 -9.33 -4.93
CA SER A 178 -12.59 -9.09 -6.31
C SER A 178 -11.61 -10.15 -6.83
N VAL A 179 -11.30 -11.14 -6.02
CA VAL A 179 -10.35 -12.22 -6.35
C VAL A 179 -11.06 -13.56 -6.29
N SER A 180 -11.14 -14.27 -7.43
CA SER A 180 -11.75 -15.59 -7.48
C SER A 180 -10.98 -16.61 -6.64
N PHE A 181 -11.65 -17.66 -6.14
CA PHE A 181 -11.00 -18.71 -5.34
C PHE A 181 -9.85 -19.41 -6.08
N ASN A 182 -9.95 -19.53 -7.41
CA ASN A 182 -8.87 -20.07 -8.21
C ASN A 182 -7.66 -19.14 -8.20
N LEU A 183 -7.88 -17.83 -8.38
CA LEU A 183 -6.80 -16.84 -8.30
C LEU A 183 -6.19 -16.79 -6.90
N TRP A 184 -6.97 -16.86 -5.82
CA TRP A 184 -6.48 -16.98 -4.46
C TRP A 184 -5.53 -18.15 -4.27
N LYS A 185 -5.94 -19.34 -4.75
CA LYS A 185 -5.14 -20.58 -4.66
C LYS A 185 -3.80 -20.45 -5.39
N LEU A 186 -3.80 -19.88 -6.58
CA LEU A 186 -2.57 -19.68 -7.37
C LEU A 186 -1.68 -18.61 -6.73
N LEU A 187 -2.25 -17.46 -6.42
CA LEU A 187 -1.54 -16.30 -5.88
C LEU A 187 -0.85 -16.60 -4.54
N SER A 188 -1.48 -17.38 -3.67
CA SER A 188 -0.91 -17.75 -2.36
C SER A 188 0.42 -18.50 -2.46
N ASN A 189 0.75 -19.10 -3.61
CA ASN A 189 2.04 -19.74 -3.81
C ASN A 189 3.19 -18.74 -3.98
N TYR A 190 2.88 -17.48 -4.27
CA TYR A 190 3.86 -16.40 -4.46
C TYR A 190 4.01 -15.51 -3.23
N PHE A 191 3.24 -15.72 -2.16
CA PHE A 191 3.36 -14.91 -0.95
C PHE A 191 4.71 -15.10 -0.24
N GLY A 192 5.18 -16.34 -0.09
CA GLY A 192 6.53 -16.67 0.37
C GLY A 192 7.05 -15.77 1.50
N ALA A 193 8.29 -15.28 1.33
CA ALA A 193 8.95 -14.36 2.27
C ALA A 193 8.60 -12.88 2.02
N HIS A 194 7.50 -12.59 1.33
CA HIS A 194 7.09 -11.23 0.98
C HIS A 194 6.10 -10.65 1.99
N THR A 195 6.12 -9.32 2.10
CA THR A 195 5.01 -8.55 2.67
C THR A 195 3.92 -8.45 1.61
N ILE A 196 2.68 -8.68 2.00
CA ILE A 196 1.52 -8.54 1.12
C ILE A 196 0.57 -7.47 1.65
N SER A 197 -0.22 -6.87 0.77
CA SER A 197 -1.25 -5.89 1.11
C SER A 197 -2.58 -6.32 0.53
N MET A 198 -3.68 -6.02 1.22
CA MET A 198 -5.03 -6.32 0.75
C MET A 198 -6.02 -5.31 1.34
N HIS A 199 -6.92 -4.78 0.52
CA HIS A 199 -8.10 -4.09 1.01
C HIS A 199 -9.04 -5.10 1.69
N ASN A 200 -9.47 -4.79 2.90
CA ASN A 200 -10.20 -5.74 3.73
C ASN A 200 -11.31 -5.06 4.51
N GLN A 201 -12.49 -5.62 4.43
CA GLN A 201 -13.65 -5.24 5.23
C GLN A 201 -13.88 -3.71 5.24
N GLU A 202 -13.81 -3.11 4.05
CA GLU A 202 -14.00 -1.69 3.84
C GLU A 202 -15.47 -1.29 4.03
N THR A 203 -16.40 -2.18 3.63
CA THR A 203 -17.83 -2.01 3.81
C THR A 203 -18.46 -3.24 4.46
N MET A 204 -19.61 -3.06 5.12
CA MET A 204 -20.36 -4.16 5.72
C MET A 204 -20.86 -5.16 4.65
N ASP A 205 -21.18 -4.68 3.46
CA ASP A 205 -21.63 -5.50 2.33
C ASP A 205 -20.63 -6.60 1.95
N GLU A 206 -19.34 -6.38 2.21
CA GLU A 206 -18.30 -7.38 1.97
C GLU A 206 -18.51 -8.62 2.82
N ASN A 207 -18.77 -8.45 4.12
CA ASN A 207 -19.09 -9.57 5.00
C ASN A 207 -20.41 -10.23 4.61
N GLU A 208 -21.45 -9.45 4.30
CA GLU A 208 -22.76 -9.96 3.88
C GLU A 208 -22.65 -10.83 2.63
N PHE A 209 -21.81 -10.43 1.66
CA PHE A 209 -21.57 -11.21 0.46
C PHE A 209 -20.93 -12.57 0.78
N PHE A 210 -19.92 -12.60 1.64
CA PHE A 210 -19.24 -13.84 2.02
C PHE A 210 -20.06 -14.73 2.94
N GLU A 211 -20.82 -14.16 3.86
CA GLU A 211 -21.65 -14.93 4.81
C GLU A 211 -22.88 -15.52 4.13
N LYS A 212 -23.52 -14.78 3.20
CA LYS A 212 -24.89 -15.08 2.73
C LYS A 212 -25.04 -15.07 1.21
N LYS A 213 -24.04 -14.63 0.45
CA LYS A 213 -24.14 -14.36 -1.00
C LYS A 213 -25.29 -13.38 -1.29
N THR A 214 -25.35 -12.29 -0.52
CA THR A 214 -26.34 -11.21 -0.64
C THR A 214 -25.64 -9.85 -0.66
N GLY A 215 -26.40 -8.76 -0.75
CA GLY A 215 -25.88 -7.40 -0.66
C GLY A 215 -25.48 -6.79 -2.01
N SER A 216 -24.84 -5.64 -1.93
CA SER A 216 -24.61 -4.77 -3.08
C SER A 216 -23.56 -5.31 -4.06
N PHE A 217 -22.68 -6.22 -3.64
CA PHE A 217 -21.70 -6.87 -4.53
C PHE A 217 -22.35 -7.73 -5.63
N LEU A 218 -23.56 -8.26 -5.44
CA LEU A 218 -24.30 -8.96 -6.50
C LEU A 218 -24.45 -8.07 -7.75
N GLY A 219 -24.86 -6.81 -7.54
CA GLY A 219 -24.98 -5.84 -8.63
C GLY A 219 -23.65 -5.53 -9.34
N MET A 220 -22.51 -5.64 -8.67
CA MET A 220 -21.20 -5.52 -9.30
C MET A 220 -20.93 -6.68 -10.27
N TYR A 221 -21.20 -7.92 -9.85
CA TYR A 221 -21.05 -9.11 -10.70
C TYR A 221 -22.00 -9.08 -11.89
N GLU A 222 -23.25 -8.67 -11.70
CA GLU A 222 -24.23 -8.49 -12.80
C GLU A 222 -23.71 -7.49 -13.86
N ARG A 223 -23.19 -6.33 -13.41
CA ARG A 223 -22.65 -5.32 -14.33
C ARG A 223 -21.41 -5.81 -15.10
N THR A 224 -20.56 -6.60 -14.46
CA THR A 224 -19.37 -7.19 -15.10
C THR A 224 -19.68 -8.40 -15.95
N LYS A 225 -20.93 -8.88 -15.93
CA LYS A 225 -21.40 -10.08 -16.65
C LYS A 225 -20.61 -11.35 -16.30
N VAL A 226 -20.08 -11.41 -15.09
CA VAL A 226 -19.40 -12.60 -14.56
C VAL A 226 -20.40 -13.41 -13.74
N SER A 227 -20.55 -14.70 -14.07
CA SER A 227 -21.41 -15.61 -13.32
C SER A 227 -20.89 -15.78 -11.89
N LEU A 228 -21.81 -15.82 -10.93
CA LEU A 228 -21.55 -16.21 -9.54
C LEU A 228 -21.73 -17.71 -9.27
N ASP A 229 -21.89 -18.54 -10.31
CA ASP A 229 -22.07 -19.99 -10.16
C ASP A 229 -20.85 -20.64 -9.50
N PHE A 230 -19.68 -20.04 -9.66
CA PHE A 230 -18.42 -20.50 -9.06
C PHE A 230 -18.25 -20.08 -7.58
N PHE A 231 -19.08 -19.17 -7.07
CA PHE A 231 -18.98 -18.65 -5.71
C PHE A 231 -20.10 -19.21 -4.84
N GLU A 232 -19.73 -19.82 -3.72
CA GLU A 232 -20.64 -20.19 -2.65
C GLU A 232 -20.34 -19.38 -1.39
N ALA A 233 -21.39 -18.98 -0.68
CA ALA A 233 -21.24 -18.31 0.61
C ALA A 233 -20.51 -19.22 1.58
N THR A 234 -19.52 -18.68 2.26
CA THR A 234 -18.70 -19.45 3.21
C THR A 234 -19.33 -19.55 4.60
N GLY A 235 -20.31 -18.69 4.90
CA GLY A 235 -20.87 -18.52 6.23
C GLY A 235 -19.94 -17.81 7.21
N LEU A 236 -18.80 -17.28 6.73
CA LEU A 236 -17.77 -16.60 7.49
C LEU A 236 -17.62 -15.16 6.98
N SER A 237 -16.99 -14.27 7.77
CA SER A 237 -16.65 -12.94 7.26
C SER A 237 -15.70 -13.04 6.07
N SER A 238 -15.56 -11.96 5.30
CA SER A 238 -14.68 -11.92 4.13
C SER A 238 -13.23 -12.25 4.52
N LEU A 239 -12.72 -11.65 5.58
CA LEU A 239 -11.37 -11.93 6.08
C LEU A 239 -11.20 -13.38 6.51
N GLN A 240 -12.11 -13.92 7.32
CA GLN A 240 -12.05 -15.32 7.77
C GLN A 240 -12.03 -16.30 6.59
N SER A 241 -12.74 -15.98 5.52
CA SER A 241 -12.82 -16.81 4.30
C SER A 241 -11.51 -16.89 3.54
N VAL A 242 -10.69 -15.83 3.55
CA VAL A 242 -9.44 -15.77 2.78
C VAL A 242 -8.17 -15.89 3.65
N LEU A 243 -8.29 -15.73 4.98
CA LEU A 243 -7.17 -15.82 5.91
C LEU A 243 -6.31 -17.08 5.77
N PRO A 244 -6.85 -18.28 5.45
CA PRO A 244 -6.04 -19.47 5.24
C PRO A 244 -4.99 -19.36 4.14
N TYR A 245 -5.18 -18.49 3.14
CA TYR A 245 -4.23 -18.27 2.06
C TYR A 245 -2.99 -17.46 2.52
N PHE A 246 -3.09 -16.71 3.62
CA PHE A 246 -2.03 -15.83 4.13
C PHE A 246 -0.94 -16.58 4.92
N LYS A 247 -1.12 -17.86 5.22
CA LYS A 247 -0.20 -18.65 6.09
C LYS A 247 1.26 -18.64 5.65
N LYS A 248 1.53 -18.39 4.38
CA LYS A 248 2.89 -18.37 3.82
C LYS A 248 3.50 -16.97 3.75
N ALA A 249 2.72 -15.91 3.94
CA ALA A 249 3.22 -14.55 3.89
C ALA A 249 4.12 -14.24 5.09
N ALA A 250 5.21 -13.52 4.86
CA ALA A 250 6.09 -13.07 5.94
C ALA A 250 5.39 -12.05 6.85
N SER A 251 4.63 -11.14 6.22
CA SER A 251 3.78 -10.17 6.91
C SER A 251 2.62 -9.74 6.01
N SER A 252 1.58 -9.19 6.60
CA SER A 252 0.38 -8.76 5.87
C SER A 252 -0.08 -7.40 6.36
N ILE A 253 -0.36 -6.50 5.42
CA ILE A 253 -0.99 -5.20 5.64
C ILE A 253 -2.45 -5.34 5.22
N LEU A 254 -3.35 -5.34 6.20
CA LEU A 254 -4.78 -5.32 5.95
C LEU A 254 -5.26 -3.87 6.01
N VAL A 255 -5.77 -3.38 4.89
CA VAL A 255 -6.16 -1.99 4.72
C VAL A 255 -7.64 -1.83 5.02
N HIS A 256 -8.04 -0.72 5.62
CA HIS A 256 -9.37 -0.40 6.13
C HIS A 256 -9.72 -1.11 7.45
N ASN A 257 -10.14 -2.35 7.44
CA ASN A 257 -10.61 -3.11 8.62
C ASN A 257 -11.78 -2.42 9.37
N SER A 258 -12.60 -1.64 8.65
CA SER A 258 -13.68 -0.83 9.25
C SER A 258 -14.77 -1.68 9.89
N PHE A 259 -14.93 -2.92 9.43
CA PHE A 259 -15.95 -3.87 9.87
C PHE A 259 -15.36 -5.20 10.36
N THR A 260 -14.11 -5.19 10.81
CA THR A 260 -13.46 -6.36 11.42
C THR A 260 -13.97 -6.50 12.86
N SER A 261 -14.52 -7.68 13.18
CA SER A 261 -14.84 -8.05 14.57
C SER A 261 -13.61 -8.63 15.27
N ALA A 262 -13.58 -8.48 16.59
CA ALA A 262 -12.58 -9.12 17.43
C ALA A 262 -12.76 -10.65 17.46
#